data_4b216f6f06ae1a9cd599ddbdd0b85427
#
_entry.id   4b216f6f06ae1a9cd599ddbdd0b85427
#
_cell.length_a   1.000
_cell.length_b   1.000
_cell.length_c   1.000
_cell.angle_alpha   90.00
_cell.angle_beta   90.00
_cell.angle_gamma   90.00
#
_symmetry.space_group_name_H-M   'P 1'
#
loop_
_entity.id
_entity.type
_entity.pdbx_description
1 polymer ?
#
loop_
_entity_poly.entity_id
_entity_poly.type
_entity_poly.pdbx_seq_one_letter_code
_entity_poly.pdbx_strand_id
1 'polypeptide(L)'
;VGIDLRLWKNFTATAEVYYDHRTNILVANNNVSGILGIDPPKACIGEVKSRGVELSLGWSGQHKDFNYFVNANWALNDSEIVENGQAYQPYDYLYTRGHKVGQLFGLEAVGYFRDEEDIAKSPEQTFSVVRPGDVKYKDQNGDGRIDSEDRIAIGKSTAVPEMVFGLNLGFEYKGFGIDMVFNGVSGLTKQLNVANVHQPLRNGNTNIATWYLKDKIRWTEAMKDVANVPRLSTLSNENNYQTSTQWIEDG
;
A
#
# COMPACT_ATOMS: atom_id res chain seq x y z
N VAL A 1 -25.90 1.74 -11.23
CA VAL A 1 -26.95 2.70 -11.64
C VAL A 1 -26.24 3.99 -12.03
N GLY A 2 -26.55 4.51 -13.22
CA GLY A 2 -25.91 5.71 -13.76
C GLY A 2 -26.92 6.74 -14.25
N ILE A 3 -26.50 7.97 -14.32
CA ILE A 3 -27.22 9.10 -14.87
C ILE A 3 -26.30 9.83 -15.82
N ASP A 4 -26.75 10.01 -17.05
CA ASP A 4 -26.09 10.82 -18.08
C ASP A 4 -26.88 12.07 -18.34
N LEU A 5 -26.20 13.21 -18.22
CA LEU A 5 -26.78 14.51 -18.47
C LEU A 5 -26.04 15.24 -19.60
N ARG A 6 -26.79 15.84 -20.51
CA ARG A 6 -26.24 16.76 -21.51
C ARG A 6 -26.98 18.07 -21.44
N LEU A 7 -26.27 19.13 -21.07
CA LEU A 7 -26.84 20.48 -20.89
C LEU A 7 -26.16 21.44 -21.83
N TRP A 8 -26.96 22.41 -22.32
CA TRP A 8 -26.50 23.56 -23.13
C TRP A 8 -25.63 23.17 -24.35
N LYS A 9 -25.79 21.97 -24.90
CA LYS A 9 -25.02 21.39 -26.02
C LYS A 9 -23.52 21.14 -25.72
N ASN A 10 -22.96 21.81 -24.76
CA ASN A 10 -21.52 21.91 -24.53
C ASN A 10 -21.06 21.26 -23.22
N PHE A 11 -21.98 20.91 -22.35
CA PHE A 11 -21.70 20.31 -21.05
C PHE A 11 -22.26 18.87 -20.99
N THR A 12 -21.43 17.94 -20.56
CA THR A 12 -21.81 16.56 -20.28
C THR A 12 -21.43 16.21 -18.85
N ALA A 13 -22.28 15.46 -18.17
CA ALA A 13 -21.99 14.91 -16.87
C ALA A 13 -22.53 13.49 -16.80
N THR A 14 -21.69 12.57 -16.36
CA THR A 14 -22.05 11.17 -16.06
C THR A 14 -21.75 10.90 -14.62
N ALA A 15 -22.71 10.37 -13.87
CA ALA A 15 -22.53 9.93 -12.51
C ALA A 15 -23.01 8.48 -12.38
N GLU A 16 -22.16 7.62 -11.84
CA GLU A 16 -22.43 6.21 -11.68
C GLU A 16 -22.17 5.75 -10.26
N VAL A 17 -23.02 4.86 -9.75
CA VAL A 17 -22.81 4.14 -8.49
C VAL A 17 -22.92 2.66 -8.79
N TYR A 18 -21.94 1.90 -8.34
CA TYR A 18 -21.93 0.46 -8.54
C TYR A 18 -21.74 -0.31 -7.24
N TYR A 19 -22.26 -1.51 -7.24
CA TYR A 19 -21.99 -2.54 -6.24
C TYR A 19 -21.83 -3.86 -6.99
N ASP A 20 -20.68 -4.51 -6.79
CA ASP A 20 -20.34 -5.78 -7.38
C ASP A 20 -20.05 -6.80 -6.28
N HIS A 21 -20.66 -7.98 -6.39
CA HIS A 21 -20.48 -9.08 -5.47
C HIS A 21 -20.08 -10.32 -6.27
N ARG A 22 -18.80 -10.66 -6.23
CA ARG A 22 -18.24 -11.80 -6.95
C ARG A 22 -18.08 -12.97 -6.02
N THR A 23 -18.70 -14.08 -6.39
CA THR A 23 -18.65 -15.37 -5.70
C THR A 23 -18.00 -16.42 -6.59
N ASN A 24 -17.71 -17.58 -6.04
CA ASN A 24 -17.13 -18.71 -6.78
C ASN A 24 -15.77 -18.37 -7.44
N ILE A 25 -14.98 -17.48 -6.85
CA ILE A 25 -13.64 -17.16 -7.34
C ILE A 25 -12.74 -18.36 -7.02
N LEU A 26 -11.96 -18.79 -8.02
CA LEU A 26 -11.02 -19.89 -7.88
C LEU A 26 -9.81 -19.47 -7.03
N VAL A 27 -9.70 -19.96 -5.81
CA VAL A 27 -8.62 -19.68 -4.85
C VAL A 27 -8.02 -20.98 -4.32
N ALA A 28 -6.81 -20.90 -3.75
CA ALA A 28 -6.24 -22.04 -3.03
C ALA A 28 -7.05 -22.30 -1.75
N ASN A 29 -7.46 -23.55 -1.54
CA ASN A 29 -8.15 -23.94 -0.30
C ASN A 29 -7.13 -24.39 0.75
N ASN A 30 -6.62 -23.44 1.52
CA ASN A 30 -5.61 -23.69 2.54
C ASN A 30 -6.19 -24.29 3.84
N ASN A 31 -7.50 -24.58 3.88
CA ASN A 31 -8.13 -25.32 4.99
C ASN A 31 -7.91 -26.84 4.92
N VAL A 32 -7.22 -27.31 3.88
CA VAL A 32 -6.87 -28.71 3.74
C VAL A 32 -5.60 -29.02 4.55
N SER A 33 -5.62 -30.14 5.27
CA SER A 33 -4.49 -30.54 6.11
C SER A 33 -3.20 -30.72 5.31
N GLY A 34 -2.09 -30.09 5.77
CA GLY A 34 -0.76 -30.24 5.19
C GLY A 34 -0.17 -31.66 5.29
N ILE A 35 -0.79 -32.56 6.08
CA ILE A 35 -0.39 -33.97 6.20
C ILE A 35 -0.52 -34.71 4.85
N LEU A 36 -1.34 -34.20 3.93
CA LEU A 36 -1.52 -34.82 2.63
C LEU A 36 -0.28 -34.74 1.72
N GLY A 37 0.69 -33.89 2.03
CA GLY A 37 1.94 -33.74 1.27
C GLY A 37 1.76 -33.23 -0.17
N ILE A 38 0.62 -32.64 -0.48
CA ILE A 38 0.29 -32.02 -1.77
C ILE A 38 -0.04 -30.54 -1.58
N ASP A 39 0.15 -29.75 -2.63
CA ASP A 39 -0.28 -28.37 -2.62
C ASP A 39 -1.80 -28.29 -2.41
N PRO A 40 -2.28 -27.27 -1.69
CA PRO A 40 -3.71 -27.06 -1.48
C PRO A 40 -4.46 -27.00 -2.82
N PRO A 41 -5.51 -27.83 -3.00
CA PRO A 41 -6.29 -27.82 -4.23
C PRO A 41 -7.00 -26.48 -4.39
N LYS A 42 -7.11 -26.02 -5.61
CA LYS A 42 -7.92 -24.83 -5.91
C LYS A 42 -9.40 -25.20 -5.83
N ALA A 43 -10.19 -24.32 -5.22
CA ALA A 43 -11.64 -24.45 -5.10
C ALA A 43 -12.33 -23.11 -5.43
N CYS A 44 -13.54 -23.18 -5.94
CA CYS A 44 -14.37 -22.01 -6.27
C CYS A 44 -15.08 -21.49 -5.00
N ILE A 45 -14.32 -21.06 -4.01
CA ILE A 45 -14.83 -20.61 -2.69
C ILE A 45 -14.54 -19.14 -2.40
N GLY A 46 -13.76 -18.46 -3.24
CA GLY A 46 -13.43 -17.07 -3.03
C GLY A 46 -14.63 -16.15 -3.25
N GLU A 47 -14.69 -15.10 -2.44
CA GLU A 47 -15.76 -14.10 -2.46
C GLU A 47 -15.20 -12.70 -2.19
N VAL A 48 -15.57 -11.73 -3.04
CA VAL A 48 -15.15 -10.33 -2.94
C VAL A 48 -16.35 -9.42 -3.20
N LYS A 49 -16.45 -8.37 -2.41
CA LYS A 49 -17.39 -7.26 -2.63
C LYS A 49 -16.63 -6.03 -3.06
N SER A 50 -17.20 -5.28 -4.01
CA SER A 50 -16.70 -3.98 -4.44
C SER A 50 -17.84 -2.99 -4.59
N ARG A 51 -17.61 -1.75 -4.24
CA ARG A 51 -18.56 -0.64 -4.41
C ARG A 51 -17.81 0.63 -4.76
N GLY A 52 -18.47 1.48 -5.51
CA GLY A 52 -17.84 2.73 -5.86
C GLY A 52 -18.77 3.75 -6.47
N VAL A 53 -18.23 4.92 -6.67
CA VAL A 53 -18.86 6.07 -7.32
C VAL A 53 -17.92 6.59 -8.38
N GLU A 54 -18.45 6.84 -9.57
CA GLU A 54 -17.70 7.42 -10.68
C GLU A 54 -18.40 8.69 -11.16
N LEU A 55 -17.62 9.73 -11.42
CA LEU A 55 -18.08 11.02 -11.94
C LEU A 55 -17.23 11.42 -13.13
N SER A 56 -17.86 11.71 -14.26
CA SER A 56 -17.22 12.28 -15.43
C SER A 56 -17.90 13.58 -15.82
N LEU A 57 -17.11 14.61 -16.04
CA LEU A 57 -17.58 15.93 -16.45
C LEU A 57 -16.85 16.34 -17.73
N GLY A 58 -17.57 16.82 -18.70
CA GLY A 58 -17.03 17.34 -19.95
C GLY A 58 -17.61 18.69 -20.30
N TRP A 59 -16.74 19.62 -20.67
CA TRP A 59 -17.14 20.91 -21.19
C TRP A 59 -16.28 21.27 -22.37
N SER A 60 -16.92 21.64 -23.50
CA SER A 60 -16.21 22.10 -24.70
C SER A 60 -16.94 23.29 -25.31
N GLY A 61 -16.19 24.15 -25.96
CA GLY A 61 -16.78 25.30 -26.59
C GLY A 61 -15.88 25.93 -27.63
N GLN A 62 -16.50 26.79 -28.44
CA GLN A 62 -15.82 27.60 -29.43
C GLN A 62 -16.28 29.05 -29.31
N HIS A 63 -15.32 29.94 -29.29
CA HIS A 63 -15.58 31.39 -29.40
C HIS A 63 -14.67 32.01 -30.45
N LYS A 64 -15.24 32.34 -31.61
CA LYS A 64 -14.49 32.78 -32.81
C LYS A 64 -13.43 31.76 -33.20
N ASP A 65 -12.15 32.13 -33.19
CA ASP A 65 -10.99 31.28 -33.50
C ASP A 65 -10.45 30.51 -32.28
N PHE A 66 -11.11 30.61 -31.12
CA PHE A 66 -10.69 29.97 -29.88
C PHE A 66 -11.60 28.77 -29.60
N ASN A 67 -11.00 27.57 -29.61
CA ASN A 67 -11.62 26.30 -29.22
C ASN A 67 -11.05 25.87 -27.88
N TYR A 68 -11.86 25.30 -27.02
CA TYR A 68 -11.42 24.77 -25.74
C TYR A 68 -12.23 23.55 -25.34
N PHE A 69 -11.59 22.69 -24.53
CA PHE A 69 -12.27 21.60 -23.85
C PHE A 69 -11.67 21.37 -22.46
N VAL A 70 -12.49 20.88 -21.55
CA VAL A 70 -12.11 20.40 -20.22
C VAL A 70 -12.87 19.11 -19.97
N ASN A 71 -12.15 18.03 -19.69
CA ASN A 71 -12.74 16.77 -19.25
C ASN A 71 -12.13 16.40 -17.90
N ALA A 72 -12.97 16.14 -16.92
CA ALA A 72 -12.57 15.68 -15.60
C ALA A 72 -13.25 14.36 -15.29
N ASN A 73 -12.52 13.43 -14.74
CA ASN A 73 -13.04 12.17 -14.23
C ASN A 73 -12.54 11.93 -12.80
N TRP A 74 -13.39 11.35 -12.01
CA TRP A 74 -13.11 11.04 -10.62
C TRP A 74 -13.84 9.77 -10.24
N ALA A 75 -13.14 8.86 -9.56
CA ALA A 75 -13.69 7.59 -9.10
C ALA A 75 -13.25 7.32 -7.66
N LEU A 76 -14.18 6.87 -6.86
CA LEU A 76 -13.93 6.26 -5.55
C LEU A 76 -14.27 4.79 -5.62
N ASN A 77 -13.39 3.96 -5.08
CA ASN A 77 -13.54 2.52 -5.03
C ASN A 77 -13.23 2.00 -3.63
N ASP A 78 -14.06 1.08 -3.17
CA ASP A 78 -13.86 0.34 -1.94
C ASP A 78 -14.10 -1.15 -2.20
N SER A 79 -13.26 -2.01 -1.66
CA SER A 79 -13.34 -3.46 -1.86
C SER A 79 -13.11 -4.20 -0.55
N GLU A 80 -13.73 -5.37 -0.41
CA GLU A 80 -13.62 -6.23 0.76
C GLU A 80 -13.49 -7.69 0.34
N ILE A 81 -12.48 -8.37 0.88
CA ILE A 81 -12.35 -9.82 0.78
C ILE A 81 -13.29 -10.44 1.80
N VAL A 82 -14.30 -11.15 1.33
CA VAL A 82 -15.25 -11.86 2.21
C VAL A 82 -14.71 -13.26 2.53
N GLU A 83 -14.21 -13.95 1.51
CA GLU A 83 -13.61 -15.28 1.65
C GLU A 83 -12.49 -15.47 0.62
N ASN A 84 -11.36 -16.06 1.03
CA ASN A 84 -10.24 -16.34 0.15
C ASN A 84 -9.56 -17.70 0.39
N GLY A 85 -10.20 -18.58 1.16
CA GLY A 85 -9.68 -19.92 1.47
C GLY A 85 -8.45 -19.91 2.39
N GLN A 86 -8.24 -18.85 3.16
CA GLN A 86 -7.13 -18.74 4.10
C GLN A 86 -7.28 -19.80 5.21
N ALA A 87 -6.16 -20.46 5.58
CA ALA A 87 -6.12 -21.39 6.71
C ALA A 87 -6.50 -20.68 8.03
N TYR A 88 -6.88 -21.49 9.02
CA TYR A 88 -7.12 -20.99 10.38
C TYR A 88 -5.95 -20.14 10.87
N GLN A 89 -6.28 -19.00 11.47
CA GLN A 89 -5.31 -18.11 12.11
C GLN A 89 -5.59 -18.05 13.61
N PRO A 90 -4.54 -18.00 14.47
CA PRO A 90 -4.73 -17.95 15.92
C PRO A 90 -5.36 -16.64 16.39
N TYR A 91 -5.20 -15.55 15.64
CA TYR A 91 -5.71 -14.22 15.98
C TYR A 91 -6.52 -13.62 14.83
N ASP A 92 -7.57 -12.88 15.17
CA ASP A 92 -8.48 -12.28 14.17
C ASP A 92 -7.79 -11.26 13.26
N TYR A 93 -6.80 -10.52 13.76
CA TYR A 93 -6.07 -9.52 12.98
C TYR A 93 -5.13 -10.11 11.91
N LEU A 94 -4.88 -11.41 11.93
CA LEU A 94 -4.09 -12.11 10.91
C LEU A 94 -4.90 -12.51 9.67
N TYR A 95 -6.23 -12.43 9.76
CA TYR A 95 -7.06 -12.75 8.60
C TYR A 95 -7.05 -11.62 7.58
N THR A 96 -6.94 -12.00 6.30
CA THR A 96 -7.08 -11.07 5.18
C THR A 96 -8.53 -10.82 4.81
N ARG A 97 -9.46 -11.70 5.22
CA ARG A 97 -10.91 -11.46 5.11
C ARG A 97 -11.33 -10.27 5.96
N GLY A 98 -12.29 -9.49 5.47
CA GLY A 98 -12.70 -8.22 6.07
C GLY A 98 -11.81 -7.04 5.70
N HIS A 99 -10.71 -7.28 4.98
CA HIS A 99 -9.80 -6.24 4.50
C HIS A 99 -9.94 -6.03 2.99
N LYS A 100 -9.34 -4.94 2.51
CA LYS A 100 -9.34 -4.57 1.09
C LYS A 100 -8.56 -5.57 0.24
N VAL A 101 -8.95 -5.69 -1.01
CA VAL A 101 -8.15 -6.44 -2.00
C VAL A 101 -6.77 -5.77 -2.13
N GLY A 102 -5.70 -6.56 -1.95
CA GLY A 102 -4.34 -6.05 -1.96
C GLY A 102 -3.90 -5.32 -0.69
N GLN A 103 -4.64 -5.47 0.42
CA GLN A 103 -4.23 -4.97 1.74
C GLN A 103 -2.84 -5.49 2.11
N LEU A 104 -1.96 -4.58 2.51
CA LEU A 104 -0.65 -4.95 2.99
C LEU A 104 -0.70 -5.39 4.44
N PHE A 105 -0.03 -6.50 4.76
CA PHE A 105 0.17 -7.00 6.11
C PHE A 105 1.65 -6.93 6.48
N GLY A 106 1.95 -6.44 7.66
CA GLY A 106 3.31 -6.25 8.14
C GLY A 106 3.36 -5.93 9.62
N LEU A 107 4.56 -5.68 10.12
CA LEU A 107 4.81 -5.35 11.52
C LEU A 107 4.59 -3.85 11.78
N GLU A 108 4.11 -3.51 12.95
CA GLU A 108 4.04 -2.13 13.43
C GLU A 108 5.38 -1.73 14.03
N ALA A 109 6.11 -0.82 13.36
CA ALA A 109 7.35 -0.26 13.88
C ALA A 109 7.02 0.81 14.93
N VAL A 110 7.64 0.71 16.11
CA VAL A 110 7.44 1.64 17.23
C VAL A 110 8.68 2.51 17.50
N GLY A 111 9.70 2.42 16.65
CA GLY A 111 10.92 3.20 16.72
C GLY A 111 12.17 2.34 16.51
N TYR A 112 13.27 2.74 17.14
CA TYR A 112 14.55 2.05 17.07
C TYR A 112 15.04 1.75 18.48
N PHE A 113 15.72 0.61 18.65
CA PHE A 113 16.39 0.32 19.91
C PHE A 113 17.43 1.39 20.25
N ARG A 114 17.35 1.92 21.47
CA ARG A 114 18.22 3.01 21.91
C ARG A 114 19.59 2.52 22.37
N ASP A 115 19.62 1.41 23.09
CA ASP A 115 20.80 0.80 23.70
C ASP A 115 20.54 -0.69 24.04
N GLU A 116 21.52 -1.35 24.61
CA GLU A 116 21.42 -2.76 25.02
C GLU A 116 20.43 -2.98 26.18
N GLU A 117 20.21 -1.97 27.02
CA GLU A 117 19.23 -2.04 28.11
C GLU A 117 17.79 -2.02 27.56
N ASP A 118 17.54 -1.19 26.55
CA ASP A 118 16.25 -1.15 25.83
C ASP A 118 15.98 -2.48 25.13
N ILE A 119 17.00 -3.10 24.51
CA ILE A 119 16.88 -4.44 23.90
C ILE A 119 16.51 -5.47 24.97
N ALA A 120 17.21 -5.49 26.11
CA ALA A 120 16.99 -6.46 27.17
C ALA A 120 15.61 -6.37 27.83
N LYS A 121 14.97 -5.20 27.79
CA LYS A 121 13.62 -4.95 28.34
C LYS A 121 12.49 -5.14 27.33
N SER A 122 12.81 -5.32 26.07
CA SER A 122 11.84 -5.41 24.98
C SER A 122 11.54 -6.86 24.63
N PRO A 123 10.38 -7.15 24.00
CA PRO A 123 10.11 -8.47 23.43
C PRO A 123 11.23 -8.94 22.49
N GLU A 124 11.50 -10.23 22.49
CA GLU A 124 12.52 -10.83 21.65
C GLU A 124 12.12 -10.75 20.17
N GLN A 125 12.92 -10.11 19.31
CA GLN A 125 12.70 -10.10 17.87
C GLN A 125 13.40 -11.30 17.21
N THR A 126 12.63 -12.19 16.58
CA THR A 126 13.10 -13.51 16.16
C THR A 126 13.77 -13.54 14.78
N PHE A 127 13.73 -12.44 14.02
CA PHE A 127 14.17 -12.41 12.61
C PHE A 127 15.69 -12.41 12.43
N SER A 128 16.41 -11.74 13.31
CA SER A 128 17.88 -11.73 13.39
C SER A 128 18.33 -11.12 14.71
N VAL A 129 19.61 -11.26 15.03
CA VAL A 129 20.20 -10.60 16.21
C VAL A 129 20.07 -9.08 16.07
N VAL A 130 19.37 -8.45 17.00
CA VAL A 130 19.17 -7.01 17.04
C VAL A 130 20.28 -6.29 17.78
N ARG A 131 20.49 -5.02 17.44
CA ARG A 131 21.47 -4.12 18.03
C ARG A 131 20.88 -2.73 18.16
N PRO A 132 21.45 -1.83 19.00
CA PRO A 132 21.03 -0.44 19.05
C PRO A 132 20.95 0.19 17.65
N GLY A 133 19.82 0.85 17.36
CA GLY A 133 19.51 1.43 16.06
C GLY A 133 18.80 0.53 15.08
N ASP A 134 18.52 -0.71 15.43
CA ASP A 134 17.62 -1.58 14.64
C ASP A 134 16.16 -1.24 14.92
N VAL A 135 15.29 -1.55 13.96
CA VAL A 135 13.84 -1.31 14.07
C VAL A 135 13.26 -2.15 15.20
N LYS A 136 12.51 -1.49 16.07
CA LYS A 136 11.77 -2.09 17.17
C LYS A 136 10.31 -2.23 16.75
N TYR A 137 9.76 -3.43 16.89
CA TYR A 137 8.39 -3.76 16.55
C TYR A 137 7.53 -3.95 17.78
N LYS A 138 6.23 -3.79 17.59
CA LYS A 138 5.22 -3.99 18.61
C LYS A 138 4.82 -5.45 18.68
N ASP A 139 4.78 -5.98 19.89
CA ASP A 139 4.19 -7.27 20.23
C ASP A 139 2.65 -7.09 20.25
N GLN A 140 1.98 -7.71 19.28
CA GLN A 140 0.54 -7.54 19.10
C GLN A 140 -0.26 -8.54 19.94
N ASN A 141 0.29 -9.74 20.16
CA ASN A 141 -0.36 -10.81 20.91
C ASN A 141 0.04 -10.83 22.40
N GLY A 142 1.12 -10.13 22.77
CA GLY A 142 1.58 -10.01 24.16
C GLY A 142 2.33 -11.26 24.68
N ASP A 143 2.89 -12.08 23.79
CA ASP A 143 3.59 -13.30 24.16
C ASP A 143 5.07 -13.12 24.52
N GLY A 144 5.60 -11.88 24.35
CA GLY A 144 6.99 -11.52 24.63
C GLY A 144 7.95 -11.81 23.46
N ARG A 145 7.43 -12.15 22.29
CA ARG A 145 8.20 -12.41 21.07
C ARG A 145 7.62 -11.63 19.90
N ILE A 146 8.45 -11.26 18.95
CA ILE A 146 8.03 -10.65 17.70
C ILE A 146 8.32 -11.60 16.55
N ASP A 147 7.26 -12.08 15.90
CA ASP A 147 7.36 -13.00 14.78
C ASP A 147 6.25 -12.81 13.75
N SER A 148 5.87 -13.86 13.01
CA SER A 148 4.83 -13.78 11.99
C SER A 148 3.43 -13.56 12.54
N GLU A 149 3.20 -13.87 13.81
CA GLU A 149 1.91 -13.71 14.49
C GLU A 149 1.64 -12.26 14.91
N ASP A 150 2.65 -11.36 14.86
CA ASP A 150 2.50 -9.94 15.13
C ASP A 150 2.19 -9.09 13.89
N ARG A 151 1.97 -9.72 12.74
CA ARG A 151 1.62 -9.00 11.52
C ARG A 151 0.17 -8.55 11.54
N ILE A 152 -0.04 -7.27 11.28
CA ILE A 152 -1.36 -6.66 11.17
C ILE A 152 -1.55 -6.04 9.79
N ALA A 153 -2.77 -5.65 9.47
CA ALA A 153 -3.02 -4.79 8.31
C ALA A 153 -2.34 -3.44 8.51
N ILE A 154 -1.42 -3.07 7.62
CA ILE A 154 -0.71 -1.80 7.65
C ILE A 154 -1.00 -1.00 6.38
N GLY A 155 -1.11 0.32 6.50
CA GLY A 155 -1.44 1.18 5.37
C GLY A 155 -2.77 0.78 4.69
N LYS A 156 -2.79 0.92 3.39
CA LYS A 156 -3.93 0.62 2.51
C LYS A 156 -3.60 -0.48 1.51
N SER A 157 -4.44 -0.67 0.50
CA SER A 157 -4.12 -1.57 -0.62
C SER A 157 -2.85 -1.12 -1.34
N THR A 158 -2.02 -2.07 -1.74
CA THR A 158 -0.86 -1.84 -2.62
C THR A 158 -1.18 -2.03 -4.10
N ALA A 159 -2.38 -2.50 -4.43
CA ALA A 159 -2.79 -2.89 -5.77
C ALA A 159 -3.89 -2.00 -6.36
N VAL A 160 -4.85 -1.57 -5.52
CA VAL A 160 -6.04 -0.84 -5.96
C VAL A 160 -6.16 0.45 -5.17
N PRO A 161 -6.01 1.63 -5.80
CA PRO A 161 -6.20 2.91 -5.14
C PRO A 161 -7.67 3.11 -4.75
N GLU A 162 -7.91 3.81 -3.64
CA GLU A 162 -9.26 4.19 -3.21
C GLU A 162 -9.85 5.28 -4.10
N MET A 163 -9.00 6.18 -4.60
CA MET A 163 -9.42 7.28 -5.45
C MET A 163 -8.52 7.37 -6.69
N VAL A 164 -9.16 7.56 -7.83
CA VAL A 164 -8.48 7.87 -9.10
C VAL A 164 -9.12 9.14 -9.66
N PHE A 165 -8.31 10.05 -10.16
CA PHE A 165 -8.80 11.25 -10.83
C PHE A 165 -7.98 11.58 -12.07
N GLY A 166 -8.62 12.19 -13.03
CA GLY A 166 -8.01 12.68 -14.25
C GLY A 166 -8.58 14.04 -14.65
N LEU A 167 -7.74 14.88 -15.20
CA LEU A 167 -8.13 16.16 -15.79
C LEU A 167 -7.43 16.30 -17.14
N ASN A 168 -8.20 16.41 -18.19
CA ASN A 168 -7.71 16.68 -19.53
C ASN A 168 -8.31 18.01 -20.01
N LEU A 169 -7.45 18.95 -20.33
CA LEU A 169 -7.86 20.26 -20.81
C LEU A 169 -6.99 20.68 -22.00
N GLY A 170 -7.64 21.32 -22.96
CA GLY A 170 -6.96 21.80 -24.12
C GLY A 170 -7.61 23.06 -24.69
N PHE A 171 -6.81 23.80 -25.39
CA PHE A 171 -7.28 24.95 -26.14
C PHE A 171 -6.50 25.14 -27.44
N GLU A 172 -7.16 25.68 -28.41
CA GLU A 172 -6.60 26.00 -29.72
C GLU A 172 -6.97 27.43 -30.10
N TYR A 173 -6.01 28.19 -30.60
CA TYR A 173 -6.22 29.56 -31.12
C TYR A 173 -5.37 29.76 -32.37
N LYS A 174 -6.05 30.03 -33.50
CA LYS A 174 -5.42 30.34 -34.82
C LYS A 174 -4.35 29.31 -35.24
N GLY A 175 -4.61 28.05 -35.03
CA GLY A 175 -3.70 26.95 -35.42
C GLY A 175 -2.61 26.60 -34.39
N PHE A 176 -2.56 27.30 -33.25
CA PHE A 176 -1.73 26.93 -32.11
C PHE A 176 -2.60 26.20 -31.06
N GLY A 177 -2.24 24.99 -30.67
CA GLY A 177 -2.96 24.22 -29.66
C GLY A 177 -2.06 23.80 -28.53
N ILE A 178 -2.62 23.67 -27.32
CA ILE A 178 -1.99 23.09 -26.15
C ILE A 178 -2.99 22.12 -25.52
N ASP A 179 -2.55 20.89 -25.30
CA ASP A 179 -3.28 19.88 -24.56
C ASP A 179 -2.50 19.50 -23.30
N MET A 180 -3.20 19.43 -22.16
CA MET A 180 -2.62 19.08 -20.86
C MET A 180 -3.42 17.95 -20.24
N VAL A 181 -2.72 16.93 -19.77
CA VAL A 181 -3.31 15.77 -19.10
C VAL A 181 -2.70 15.63 -17.72
N PHE A 182 -3.55 15.60 -16.71
CA PHE A 182 -3.19 15.37 -15.32
C PHE A 182 -3.90 14.10 -14.84
N ASN A 183 -3.16 13.18 -14.25
CA ASN A 183 -3.71 11.98 -13.64
C ASN A 183 -3.16 11.85 -12.24
N GLY A 184 -3.98 11.38 -11.33
CA GLY A 184 -3.58 11.14 -9.96
C GLY A 184 -4.35 9.98 -9.34
N VAL A 185 -3.73 9.42 -8.32
CA VAL A 185 -4.32 8.39 -7.46
C VAL A 185 -4.11 8.78 -6.01
N SER A 186 -4.99 8.34 -5.15
CA SER A 186 -4.85 8.49 -3.71
C SER A 186 -5.45 7.30 -2.98
N GLY A 187 -5.04 7.11 -1.74
CA GLY A 187 -5.49 5.96 -0.97
C GLY A 187 -4.83 4.66 -1.41
N LEU A 188 -3.57 4.72 -1.81
CA LEU A 188 -2.73 3.59 -2.16
C LEU A 188 -1.49 3.58 -1.27
N THR A 189 -1.12 2.44 -0.71
CA THR A 189 0.14 2.33 0.02
C THR A 189 1.25 1.83 -0.89
N LYS A 190 2.36 2.53 -0.88
CA LYS A 190 3.58 2.13 -1.58
C LYS A 190 4.58 1.54 -0.60
N GLN A 191 4.97 0.29 -0.83
CA GLN A 191 6.06 -0.33 -0.09
C GLN A 191 7.41 0.10 -0.67
N LEU A 192 8.29 0.58 0.19
CA LEU A 192 9.67 0.97 -0.15
C LEU A 192 10.59 -0.26 -0.10
N ASN A 193 10.46 -1.16 -1.08
CA ASN A 193 11.21 -2.42 -1.13
C ASN A 193 12.39 -2.44 -2.12
N VAL A 194 12.85 -1.27 -2.54
CA VAL A 194 14.02 -1.14 -3.42
C VAL A 194 15.31 -1.40 -2.63
N ALA A 195 16.18 -2.26 -3.13
CA ALA A 195 17.35 -2.78 -2.39
C ALA A 195 18.26 -1.70 -1.78
N ASN A 196 18.54 -0.61 -2.50
CA ASN A 196 19.40 0.48 -2.02
C ASN A 196 18.69 1.46 -1.05
N VAL A 197 17.39 1.29 -0.83
CA VAL A 197 16.58 2.04 0.13
C VAL A 197 16.21 1.17 1.32
N HIS A 198 15.58 0.03 1.07
CA HIS A 198 15.09 -0.89 2.10
C HIS A 198 16.21 -1.73 2.72
N GLN A 199 17.20 -2.13 1.92
CA GLN A 199 18.30 -3.02 2.33
C GLN A 199 19.67 -2.44 1.91
N PRO A 200 19.98 -1.19 2.29
CA PRO A 200 21.24 -0.58 1.90
C PRO A 200 22.42 -1.35 2.48
N LEU A 201 23.45 -1.53 1.68
CA LEU A 201 24.70 -2.25 2.03
C LEU A 201 24.54 -3.75 2.38
N ARG A 202 23.37 -4.35 2.15
CA ARG A 202 23.14 -5.77 2.47
C ARG A 202 24.25 -6.66 1.89
N ASN A 203 24.95 -7.37 2.77
CA ASN A 203 26.07 -8.25 2.42
C ASN A 203 27.14 -7.58 1.53
N GLY A 204 27.30 -6.26 1.60
CA GLY A 204 28.23 -5.50 0.77
C GLY A 204 27.86 -5.40 -0.71
N ASN A 205 26.69 -5.89 -1.11
CA ASN A 205 26.30 -6.01 -2.53
C ASN A 205 25.38 -4.88 -3.02
N THR A 206 24.93 -4.00 -2.15
CA THR A 206 24.05 -2.89 -2.51
C THR A 206 24.67 -1.56 -2.14
N ASN A 207 24.29 -0.51 -2.89
CA ASN A 207 24.69 0.87 -2.60
C ASN A 207 23.69 1.53 -1.65
N ILE A 208 24.07 2.70 -1.12
CA ILE A 208 23.19 3.58 -0.38
C ILE A 208 22.55 4.57 -1.36
N ALA A 209 21.24 4.74 -1.32
CA ALA A 209 20.57 5.79 -2.07
C ALA A 209 21.00 7.17 -1.54
N THR A 210 21.10 8.16 -2.44
CA THR A 210 21.37 9.56 -2.04
C THR A 210 20.30 10.14 -1.11
N TRP A 211 19.10 9.57 -1.12
CA TRP A 211 18.01 9.83 -0.21
C TRP A 211 18.43 9.70 1.28
N TYR A 212 19.24 8.69 1.64
CA TYR A 212 19.79 8.55 2.99
C TYR A 212 20.73 9.68 3.40
N LEU A 213 21.34 10.37 2.42
CA LEU A 213 22.32 11.42 2.69
C LEU A 213 21.69 12.82 2.73
N LYS A 214 20.54 12.99 2.06
CA LYS A 214 19.90 14.31 1.89
C LYS A 214 18.61 14.45 2.70
N ASP A 215 17.75 13.45 2.66
CA ASP A 215 16.36 13.57 3.10
C ASP A 215 16.08 12.77 4.38
N LYS A 216 17.00 11.87 4.76
CA LYS A 216 16.82 10.99 5.92
C LYS A 216 17.97 11.09 6.92
N ILE A 217 17.59 11.03 8.18
CA ILE A 217 18.52 11.01 9.29
C ILE A 217 18.67 9.57 9.76
N ARG A 218 19.80 8.95 9.43
CA ARG A 218 20.08 7.59 9.88
C ARG A 218 20.35 7.55 11.38
N TRP A 219 19.98 6.46 11.99
CA TRP A 219 20.30 6.24 13.39
C TRP A 219 21.84 6.14 13.61
N THR A 220 22.32 6.92 14.54
CA THR A 220 23.67 6.86 15.14
C THR A 220 23.49 7.25 16.60
N GLU A 221 24.47 6.97 17.46
CA GLU A 221 24.40 7.33 18.89
C GLU A 221 24.14 8.84 19.08
N ALA A 222 24.73 9.69 18.24
CA ALA A 222 24.52 11.13 18.29
C ALA A 222 23.16 11.60 17.77
N MET A 223 22.47 10.79 16.95
CA MET A 223 21.22 11.14 16.26
C MET A 223 20.03 10.28 16.71
N LYS A 224 20.17 9.50 17.76
CA LYS A 224 19.16 8.52 18.20
C LYS A 224 17.79 9.11 18.52
N ASP A 225 17.71 10.38 18.89
CA ASP A 225 16.46 11.04 19.26
C ASP A 225 15.70 11.64 18.05
N VAL A 226 16.37 11.79 16.91
CA VAL A 226 15.81 12.40 15.69
C VAL A 226 15.89 11.50 14.47
N ALA A 227 16.44 10.31 14.61
CA ALA A 227 16.58 9.35 13.53
C ALA A 227 15.20 8.93 12.97
N ASN A 228 15.08 8.88 11.65
CA ASN A 228 13.89 8.43 10.95
C ASN A 228 14.12 7.24 10.02
N VAL A 229 15.37 6.75 9.95
CA VAL A 229 15.73 5.47 9.33
C VAL A 229 16.72 4.71 10.23
N PRO A 230 16.72 3.37 10.20
CA PRO A 230 17.55 2.56 11.07
C PRO A 230 19.04 2.74 10.79
N ARG A 231 19.87 2.16 11.67
CA ARG A 231 21.31 2.10 11.45
C ARG A 231 21.65 1.36 10.16
N LEU A 232 22.77 1.71 9.55
CA LEU A 232 23.32 0.98 8.41
C LEU A 232 24.13 -0.22 8.89
N SER A 233 24.06 -1.31 8.12
CA SER A 233 24.83 -2.53 8.36
C SER A 233 25.31 -3.11 7.04
N THR A 234 26.57 -3.56 7.01
CA THR A 234 27.13 -4.33 5.88
C THR A 234 26.78 -5.82 5.96
N LEU A 235 26.28 -6.26 7.12
CA LEU A 235 25.78 -7.61 7.32
C LEU A 235 24.28 -7.67 7.04
N SER A 236 23.79 -8.88 6.74
CA SER A 236 22.34 -9.11 6.65
C SER A 236 21.68 -8.75 7.97
N ASN A 237 20.57 -8.04 7.90
CA ASN A 237 19.76 -7.64 9.04
C ASN A 237 18.29 -7.87 8.70
N GLU A 238 17.87 -9.13 8.82
CA GLU A 238 16.50 -9.53 8.45
C GLU A 238 15.46 -8.85 9.34
N ASN A 239 15.85 -8.39 10.53
CA ASN A 239 14.97 -7.61 11.38
C ASN A 239 14.55 -6.29 10.72
N ASN A 240 15.52 -5.51 10.21
CA ASN A 240 15.22 -4.22 9.59
C ASN A 240 14.57 -4.36 8.21
N TYR A 241 14.58 -5.56 7.61
CA TYR A 241 14.06 -5.82 6.27
C TYR A 241 12.62 -6.37 6.28
N GLN A 242 12.02 -6.51 7.44
CA GLN A 242 10.62 -6.95 7.52
C GLN A 242 9.69 -5.92 6.88
N THR A 243 8.63 -6.41 6.23
CA THR A 243 7.51 -5.56 5.81
C THR A 243 6.90 -4.94 7.07
N SER A 244 6.91 -3.61 7.13
CA SER A 244 6.49 -2.89 8.33
C SER A 244 6.08 -1.46 8.01
N THR A 245 5.50 -0.79 8.99
CA THR A 245 5.15 0.63 8.89
C THR A 245 6.36 1.55 8.69
N GLN A 246 7.58 1.08 8.96
CA GLN A 246 8.84 1.79 8.67
C GLN A 246 9.07 1.97 7.15
N TRP A 247 8.58 1.05 6.33
CA TRP A 247 8.91 0.95 4.91
C TRP A 247 7.70 1.09 4.00
N ILE A 248 6.72 1.88 4.42
CA ILE A 248 5.56 2.24 3.61
C ILE A 248 5.43 3.76 3.51
N GLU A 249 4.87 4.21 2.41
CA GLU A 249 4.41 5.58 2.20
C GLU A 249 3.00 5.53 1.61
N ASP A 250 2.17 6.46 2.03
CA ASP A 250 0.82 6.65 1.50
C ASP A 250 0.86 7.61 0.30
N GLY A 251 0.12 7.24 -0.76
CA GLY A 251 -0.06 8.03 -1.98
C GLY A 251 -1.46 8.63 -2.08
#